data_44f28965e1d35ffb40d8ecbc11c69f95
#
_entry.id   44f28965e1d35ffb40d8ecbc11c69f95
#
_cell.length_a   1.000
_cell.length_b   1.000
_cell.length_c   1.000
_cell.angle_alpha   90.00
_cell.angle_beta   90.00
_cell.angle_gamma   90.00
#
_symmetry.space_group_name_H-M   'P 1'
#
loop_
_entity.id
_entity.type
_entity.pdbx_description
1 polymer ?
#
loop_
_entity_poly.entity_id
_entity_poly.type
_entity_poly.pdbx_seq_one_letter_code
_entity_poly.pdbx_strand_id
1 'polypeptide(L)'
;YVNDGFSVSHRAHASTAGIAGVLQAYAGRGMQAELEALSAALEVPKKPVVALVGGAKVSTKLSVLGHLLHKVDSLIIGGGMANTFLFALGTDIGASLCEKELADTAREIMALADEIGCRIVLPSDVVIAAGLEEGIVTEVVPIAAVPPNQMILDVGPETRAALNLHLENCGTLLWNGPLGAFEVTPFDAGTNAVAQRAAELTAVGSLVSVAGG
;
A
#
# COMPACT_ATOMS: atom_id res chain seq x y z
N TYR A 1 23.97 -15.58 -21.45
CA TYR A 1 22.63 -15.02 -21.41
C TYR A 1 22.61 -13.78 -20.51
N VAL A 2 21.97 -12.71 -20.93
CA VAL A 2 21.77 -11.50 -20.15
C VAL A 2 20.27 -11.33 -19.90
N ASN A 3 19.85 -11.28 -18.62
CA ASN A 3 18.49 -10.96 -18.25
C ASN A 3 18.40 -9.47 -17.86
N ASP A 4 17.63 -8.70 -18.61
CA ASP A 4 17.40 -7.27 -18.36
C ASP A 4 15.90 -6.95 -18.14
N GLY A 5 15.08 -7.99 -17.96
CA GLY A 5 13.63 -7.89 -17.76
C GLY A 5 13.23 -8.03 -16.29
N PHE A 6 13.39 -6.97 -15.46
CA PHE A 6 13.04 -7.02 -14.04
C PHE A 6 11.55 -7.39 -13.82
N SER A 7 10.64 -6.84 -14.61
CA SER A 7 9.20 -7.04 -14.48
C SER A 7 8.74 -8.51 -14.63
N VAL A 8 9.54 -9.37 -15.27
CA VAL A 8 9.26 -10.80 -15.45
C VAL A 8 10.20 -11.72 -14.65
N SER A 9 11.12 -11.17 -13.88
CA SER A 9 12.14 -11.93 -13.14
C SER A 9 11.55 -12.85 -12.07
N HIS A 10 10.35 -12.53 -11.56
CA HIS A 10 9.61 -13.34 -10.59
C HIS A 10 8.91 -14.57 -11.20
N ARG A 11 8.98 -14.77 -12.52
CA ARG A 11 8.30 -15.86 -13.23
C ARG A 11 9.31 -16.93 -13.69
N ALA A 12 9.02 -18.20 -13.40
CA ALA A 12 9.83 -19.35 -13.83
C ALA A 12 9.58 -19.72 -15.30
N HIS A 13 9.78 -18.75 -16.21
CA HIS A 13 9.66 -18.98 -17.64
C HIS A 13 10.94 -19.62 -18.23
N ALA A 14 10.81 -20.26 -19.41
CA ALA A 14 11.97 -20.79 -20.15
C ALA A 14 13.01 -19.70 -20.45
N SER A 15 12.56 -18.46 -20.75
CA SER A 15 13.40 -17.29 -21.03
C SER A 15 13.93 -16.56 -19.80
N THR A 16 13.61 -16.99 -18.60
CA THR A 16 14.15 -16.44 -17.33
C THR A 16 14.89 -17.55 -16.58
N ALA A 17 14.19 -18.41 -15.83
CA ALA A 17 14.80 -19.46 -15.03
C ALA A 17 15.34 -20.62 -15.90
N GLY A 18 14.63 -21.03 -16.96
CA GLY A 18 15.03 -22.17 -17.77
C GLY A 18 16.37 -21.98 -18.47
N ILE A 19 16.54 -20.87 -19.17
CA ILE A 19 17.78 -20.57 -19.91
C ILE A 19 18.98 -20.32 -18.98
N ALA A 20 18.74 -19.75 -17.79
CA ALA A 20 19.77 -19.53 -16.78
C ALA A 20 20.33 -20.86 -16.21
N GLY A 21 19.58 -21.95 -16.30
CA GLY A 21 20.04 -23.28 -15.91
C GLY A 21 20.99 -23.96 -16.92
N VAL A 22 21.04 -23.47 -18.15
CA VAL A 22 21.81 -24.09 -19.25
C VAL A 22 22.90 -23.17 -19.81
N LEU A 23 22.84 -21.88 -19.59
CA LEU A 23 23.83 -20.88 -20.00
C LEU A 23 24.32 -20.05 -18.82
N GLN A 24 25.57 -19.59 -18.90
CA GLN A 24 26.07 -18.57 -17.98
C GLN A 24 25.17 -17.33 -18.06
N ALA A 25 24.59 -16.93 -16.91
CA ALA A 25 23.61 -15.85 -16.84
C ALA A 25 24.18 -14.63 -16.11
N TYR A 26 23.81 -13.46 -16.59
CA TYR A 26 24.19 -12.15 -16.04
C TYR A 26 22.99 -11.22 -15.98
N ALA A 27 22.99 -10.31 -15.01
CA ALA A 27 22.05 -9.20 -14.98
C ALA A 27 22.41 -8.15 -16.03
N GLY A 28 21.41 -7.67 -16.76
CA GLY A 28 21.58 -6.51 -17.61
C GLY A 28 21.62 -5.20 -16.81
N ARG A 29 21.88 -4.08 -17.47
CA ARG A 29 22.01 -2.77 -16.81
C ARG A 29 20.70 -2.27 -16.21
N GLY A 30 19.56 -2.53 -16.86
CA GLY A 30 18.24 -2.21 -16.30
C GLY A 30 17.95 -3.05 -15.08
N MET A 31 18.19 -4.37 -15.13
CA MET A 31 18.07 -5.26 -13.97
C MET A 31 18.98 -4.81 -12.83
N GLN A 32 20.22 -4.43 -13.11
CA GLN A 32 21.16 -3.93 -12.11
C GLN A 32 20.61 -2.68 -11.42
N ALA A 33 20.13 -1.69 -12.18
CA ALA A 33 19.59 -0.45 -11.62
C ALA A 33 18.37 -0.70 -10.72
N GLU A 34 17.47 -1.60 -11.12
CA GLU A 34 16.31 -2.00 -10.29
C GLU A 34 16.75 -2.68 -8.99
N LEU A 35 17.71 -3.61 -9.06
CA LEU A 35 18.22 -4.30 -7.87
C LEU A 35 18.97 -3.34 -6.94
N GLU A 36 19.77 -2.42 -7.45
CA GLU A 36 20.47 -1.41 -6.65
C GLU A 36 19.48 -0.47 -5.96
N ALA A 37 18.42 -0.01 -6.66
CA ALA A 37 17.37 0.81 -6.08
C ALA A 37 16.60 0.09 -4.97
N LEU A 38 16.24 -1.18 -5.19
CA LEU A 38 15.58 -2.00 -4.17
C LEU A 38 16.49 -2.27 -2.97
N SER A 39 17.76 -2.61 -3.18
CA SER A 39 18.72 -2.82 -2.08
C SER A 39 18.91 -1.54 -1.26
N ALA A 40 19.04 -0.39 -1.92
CA ALA A 40 19.14 0.91 -1.22
C ALA A 40 17.91 1.21 -0.36
N ALA A 41 16.71 0.86 -0.86
CA ALA A 41 15.46 1.11 -0.14
C ALA A 41 15.15 0.09 0.96
N LEU A 42 15.66 -1.15 0.87
CA LEU A 42 15.29 -2.26 1.77
C LEU A 42 16.40 -2.69 2.73
N GLU A 43 17.68 -2.59 2.32
CA GLU A 43 18.81 -3.05 3.13
C GLU A 43 19.39 -1.94 4.00
N VAL A 44 19.49 -0.72 3.45
CA VAL A 44 20.01 0.46 4.16
C VAL A 44 19.09 1.67 3.94
N PRO A 45 17.80 1.56 4.33
CA PRO A 45 16.84 2.61 4.08
C PRO A 45 17.15 3.88 4.89
N LYS A 46 16.85 5.03 4.31
CA LYS A 46 16.84 6.31 5.03
C LYS A 46 15.63 6.33 5.98
N LYS A 47 15.87 6.39 7.27
CA LYS A 47 14.79 6.42 8.28
C LYS A 47 14.16 7.81 8.44
N PRO A 48 12.88 7.89 8.87
CA PRO A 48 11.95 6.79 9.12
C PRO A 48 11.51 6.09 7.82
N VAL A 49 11.24 4.77 7.91
CA VAL A 49 10.75 3.96 6.79
C VAL A 49 9.24 3.79 6.92
N VAL A 50 8.53 4.11 5.87
CA VAL A 50 7.07 3.96 5.78
C VAL A 50 6.73 2.96 4.68
N ALA A 51 5.90 1.98 5.00
CA ALA A 51 5.25 1.18 3.96
C ALA A 51 3.79 1.63 3.80
N LEU A 52 3.35 1.77 2.55
CA LEU A 52 1.95 1.93 2.19
C LEU A 52 1.51 0.67 1.44
N VAL A 53 0.56 -0.05 2.02
CA VAL A 53 0.03 -1.27 1.43
C VAL A 53 -1.47 -1.11 1.27
N GLY A 54 -1.92 -1.10 0.02
CA GLY A 54 -3.33 -1.00 -0.33
C GLY A 54 -3.80 -2.19 -1.15
N GLY A 55 -5.08 -2.20 -1.47
CA GLY A 55 -5.71 -3.22 -2.29
C GLY A 55 -7.02 -3.75 -1.71
N ALA A 56 -7.63 -4.69 -2.41
CA ALA A 56 -8.98 -5.16 -2.08
C ALA A 56 -9.00 -6.12 -0.87
N LYS A 57 -7.98 -6.97 -0.70
CA LYS A 57 -8.01 -8.11 0.23
C LYS A 57 -6.74 -8.25 1.04
N VAL A 58 -6.89 -8.44 2.37
CA VAL A 58 -5.80 -8.77 3.31
C VAL A 58 -5.17 -10.12 2.98
N SER A 59 -6.00 -11.13 2.68
CA SER A 59 -5.57 -12.50 2.39
C SER A 59 -4.48 -12.58 1.32
N THR A 60 -4.51 -11.69 0.34
CA THR A 60 -3.53 -11.67 -0.75
C THR A 60 -2.17 -11.08 -0.35
N LYS A 61 -2.10 -10.39 0.80
CA LYS A 61 -0.90 -9.64 1.22
C LYS A 61 -0.40 -9.99 2.63
N LEU A 62 -0.94 -11.02 3.28
CA LEU A 62 -0.57 -11.42 4.65
C LEU A 62 0.94 -11.62 4.81
N SER A 63 1.59 -12.34 3.87
CA SER A 63 3.04 -12.56 3.94
C SER A 63 3.83 -11.26 3.77
N VAL A 64 3.35 -10.35 2.93
CA VAL A 64 3.98 -9.03 2.71
C VAL A 64 3.87 -8.19 3.97
N LEU A 65 2.68 -8.12 4.59
CA LEU A 65 2.45 -7.40 5.84
C LEU A 65 3.37 -7.92 6.95
N GLY A 66 3.41 -9.25 7.16
CA GLY A 66 4.27 -9.86 8.18
C GLY A 66 5.75 -9.55 8.01
N HIS A 67 6.25 -9.53 6.76
CA HIS A 67 7.65 -9.17 6.49
C HIS A 67 7.92 -7.67 6.67
N LEU A 68 6.98 -6.82 6.26
CA LEU A 68 7.16 -5.36 6.34
C LEU A 68 7.16 -4.85 7.78
N LEU A 69 6.31 -5.39 8.65
CA LEU A 69 6.22 -4.96 10.06
C LEU A 69 7.58 -4.87 10.75
N HIS A 70 8.47 -5.83 10.50
CA HIS A 70 9.81 -5.87 11.09
C HIS A 70 10.83 -4.93 10.43
N LYS A 71 10.46 -4.28 9.33
CA LYS A 71 11.40 -3.47 8.51
C LYS A 71 11.03 -1.99 8.44
N VAL A 72 9.82 -1.62 8.87
CA VAL A 72 9.32 -0.27 8.73
C VAL A 72 8.96 0.34 10.08
N ASP A 73 9.06 1.66 10.18
CA ASP A 73 8.68 2.41 11.39
C ASP A 73 7.15 2.66 11.41
N SER A 74 6.51 2.66 10.24
CA SER A 74 5.04 2.71 10.14
C SER A 74 4.51 2.03 8.89
N LEU A 75 3.28 1.50 9.01
CA LEU A 75 2.55 0.78 7.97
C LEU A 75 1.20 1.46 7.74
N ILE A 76 1.05 2.09 6.59
CA ILE A 76 -0.22 2.67 6.12
C ILE A 76 -0.99 1.57 5.41
N ILE A 77 -2.23 1.34 5.81
CA ILE A 77 -3.13 0.35 5.19
C ILE A 77 -4.27 1.09 4.48
N GLY A 78 -4.43 0.82 3.19
CA GLY A 78 -5.41 1.45 2.32
C GLY A 78 -6.32 0.47 1.59
N GLY A 79 -7.29 1.02 0.86
CA GLY A 79 -8.24 0.25 0.06
C GLY A 79 -9.17 -0.64 0.88
N GLY A 80 -9.73 -1.67 0.28
CA GLY A 80 -10.60 -2.64 0.94
C GLY A 80 -9.92 -3.39 2.09
N MET A 81 -8.58 -3.47 2.08
CA MET A 81 -7.82 -4.02 3.21
C MET A 81 -8.04 -3.21 4.48
N ALA A 82 -8.04 -1.88 4.39
CA ALA A 82 -8.27 -1.01 5.56
C ALA A 82 -9.62 -1.29 6.21
N ASN A 83 -10.65 -1.62 5.42
CA ASN A 83 -11.98 -1.96 5.94
C ASN A 83 -11.96 -3.20 6.85
N THR A 84 -11.12 -4.20 6.53
CA THR A 84 -10.96 -5.39 7.39
C THR A 84 -10.31 -5.03 8.72
N PHE A 85 -9.31 -4.14 8.73
CA PHE A 85 -8.70 -3.65 9.97
C PHE A 85 -9.65 -2.79 10.79
N LEU A 86 -10.40 -1.90 10.15
CA LEU A 86 -11.42 -1.07 10.80
C LEU A 86 -12.53 -1.93 11.41
N PHE A 87 -13.00 -2.94 10.67
CA PHE A 87 -13.98 -3.91 11.19
C PHE A 87 -13.42 -4.70 12.39
N ALA A 88 -12.16 -5.10 12.35
CA ALA A 88 -11.49 -5.78 13.46
C ALA A 88 -11.41 -4.92 14.73
N LEU A 89 -11.39 -3.58 14.59
CA LEU A 89 -11.47 -2.60 15.68
C LEU A 89 -12.90 -2.33 16.16
N GLY A 90 -13.91 -2.95 15.53
CA GLY A 90 -15.32 -2.76 15.88
C GLY A 90 -15.98 -1.56 15.20
N THR A 91 -15.36 -1.00 14.16
CA THR A 91 -15.92 0.11 13.39
C THR A 91 -16.96 -0.41 12.39
N ASP A 92 -18.11 0.26 12.30
CA ASP A 92 -19.09 -0.01 11.25
C ASP A 92 -18.57 0.49 9.91
N ILE A 93 -18.47 -0.44 8.94
CA ILE A 93 -17.94 -0.17 7.60
C ILE A 93 -19.01 -0.21 6.52
N GLY A 94 -20.30 -0.24 6.91
CA GLY A 94 -21.44 -0.31 6.02
C GLY A 94 -21.43 -1.51 5.09
N ALA A 95 -21.70 -1.28 3.81
CA ALA A 95 -21.70 -2.30 2.76
C ALA A 95 -20.31 -2.48 2.09
N SER A 96 -19.25 -2.00 2.72
CA SER A 96 -17.90 -2.02 2.17
C SER A 96 -17.34 -3.43 1.99
N LEU A 97 -16.48 -3.60 1.00
CA LEU A 97 -15.70 -4.82 0.84
C LEU A 97 -14.86 -5.08 2.09
N CYS A 98 -14.99 -6.28 2.67
CA CYS A 98 -14.31 -6.68 3.89
C CYS A 98 -14.17 -8.20 3.96
N GLU A 99 -13.02 -8.69 4.40
CA GLU A 99 -12.79 -10.09 4.75
C GLU A 99 -13.03 -10.28 6.26
N LYS A 100 -14.31 -10.37 6.68
CA LYS A 100 -14.72 -10.44 8.09
C LYS A 100 -14.11 -11.63 8.82
N GLU A 101 -13.88 -12.74 8.12
CA GLU A 101 -13.21 -13.94 8.60
C GLU A 101 -11.75 -13.72 8.98
N LEU A 102 -11.12 -12.65 8.48
CA LEU A 102 -9.74 -12.27 8.81
C LEU A 102 -9.65 -11.18 9.90
N ALA A 103 -10.73 -10.87 10.59
CA ALA A 103 -10.72 -9.87 11.66
C ALA A 103 -9.75 -10.23 12.80
N ASP A 104 -9.68 -11.50 13.18
CA ASP A 104 -8.74 -11.96 14.20
C ASP A 104 -7.29 -11.84 13.73
N THR A 105 -7.00 -12.21 12.48
CA THR A 105 -5.69 -12.02 11.87
C THR A 105 -5.29 -10.55 11.82
N ALA A 106 -6.24 -9.64 11.49
CA ALA A 106 -5.97 -8.21 11.51
C ALA A 106 -5.63 -7.71 12.93
N ARG A 107 -6.31 -8.22 13.98
CA ARG A 107 -5.97 -7.90 15.37
C ARG A 107 -4.59 -8.41 15.76
N GLU A 108 -4.22 -9.64 15.35
CA GLU A 108 -2.89 -10.20 15.58
C GLU A 108 -1.80 -9.35 14.93
N ILE A 109 -2.01 -8.89 13.69
CA ILE A 109 -1.10 -7.99 12.98
C ILE A 109 -0.95 -6.66 13.73
N MET A 110 -2.04 -6.06 14.21
CA MET A 110 -2.00 -4.82 14.98
C MET A 110 -1.29 -5.00 16.32
N ALA A 111 -1.56 -6.09 17.03
CA ALA A 111 -0.89 -6.41 18.30
C ALA A 111 0.62 -6.62 18.12
N LEU A 112 1.02 -7.35 17.07
CA LEU A 112 2.43 -7.53 16.72
C LEU A 112 3.09 -6.19 16.37
N ALA A 113 2.41 -5.34 15.61
CA ALA A 113 2.92 -4.01 15.26
C ALA A 113 3.19 -3.16 16.52
N ASP A 114 2.27 -3.15 17.46
CA ASP A 114 2.43 -2.46 18.75
C ASP A 114 3.61 -3.03 19.56
N GLU A 115 3.75 -4.36 19.62
CA GLU A 115 4.84 -5.03 20.35
C GLU A 115 6.22 -4.64 19.81
N ILE A 116 6.36 -4.57 18.48
CA ILE A 116 7.64 -4.24 17.83
C ILE A 116 7.84 -2.75 17.57
N GLY A 117 6.87 -1.91 17.93
CA GLY A 117 6.94 -0.44 17.77
C GLY A 117 6.71 0.05 16.34
N CYS A 118 6.06 -0.73 15.49
CA CYS A 118 5.63 -0.32 14.16
C CYS A 118 4.23 0.31 14.24
N ARG A 119 4.10 1.58 13.83
CA ARG A 119 2.82 2.28 13.86
C ARG A 119 1.92 1.89 12.69
N ILE A 120 0.75 1.30 12.95
CA ILE A 120 -0.29 1.13 11.91
C ILE A 120 -1.08 2.42 11.74
N VAL A 121 -1.25 2.85 10.49
CA VAL A 121 -2.00 4.05 10.10
C VAL A 121 -3.21 3.63 9.28
N LEU A 122 -4.41 3.94 9.79
CA LEU A 122 -5.70 3.69 9.15
C LEU A 122 -6.40 5.02 8.83
N PRO A 123 -7.36 5.04 7.90
CA PRO A 123 -8.13 6.24 7.58
C PRO A 123 -8.92 6.77 8.78
N SER A 124 -8.99 8.10 8.93
CA SER A 124 -9.85 8.79 9.90
C SER A 124 -11.16 9.27 9.30
N ASP A 125 -11.14 9.58 7.99
CA ASP A 125 -12.29 9.93 7.18
C ASP A 125 -12.23 9.23 5.83
N VAL A 126 -13.37 9.04 5.20
CA VAL A 126 -13.52 8.23 3.99
C VAL A 126 -14.49 8.86 3.01
N VAL A 127 -14.31 8.54 1.73
CA VAL A 127 -15.25 8.83 0.66
C VAL A 127 -16.15 7.61 0.49
N ILE A 128 -17.46 7.83 0.62
CA ILE A 128 -18.47 6.78 0.53
C ILE A 128 -19.41 7.02 -0.65
N ALA A 129 -19.98 5.93 -1.17
CA ALA A 129 -21.05 5.95 -2.17
C ALA A 129 -21.93 4.69 -2.04
N ALA A 130 -23.11 4.72 -2.69
CA ALA A 130 -24.03 3.58 -2.72
C ALA A 130 -23.53 2.41 -3.59
N GLY A 131 -22.53 2.64 -4.46
CA GLY A 131 -21.95 1.65 -5.34
C GLY A 131 -20.66 2.14 -5.97
N LEU A 132 -19.96 1.24 -6.67
CA LEU A 132 -18.75 1.55 -7.42
C LEU A 132 -19.08 1.84 -8.88
N GLU A 133 -19.41 3.11 -9.17
CA GLU A 133 -19.79 3.58 -10.51
C GLU A 133 -19.14 4.93 -10.81
N GLU A 134 -18.78 5.16 -12.07
CA GLU A 134 -18.19 6.42 -12.51
C GLU A 134 -19.20 7.58 -12.37
N GLY A 135 -18.76 8.69 -11.76
CA GLY A 135 -19.57 9.88 -11.58
C GLY A 135 -20.72 9.77 -10.57
N ILE A 136 -20.76 8.68 -9.78
CA ILE A 136 -21.75 8.53 -8.71
C ILE A 136 -21.63 9.65 -7.67
N VAL A 137 -22.73 10.01 -7.03
CA VAL A 137 -22.73 10.97 -5.92
C VAL A 137 -21.99 10.37 -4.73
N THR A 138 -21.02 11.10 -4.23
CA THR A 138 -20.18 10.71 -3.09
C THR A 138 -20.41 11.63 -1.91
N GLU A 139 -20.11 11.12 -0.73
CA GLU A 139 -20.09 11.86 0.52
C GLU A 139 -18.78 11.60 1.26
N VAL A 140 -18.28 12.59 1.99
CA VAL A 140 -17.13 12.44 2.89
C VAL A 140 -17.67 12.37 4.31
N VAL A 141 -17.31 11.30 5.00
CA VAL A 141 -17.72 11.09 6.40
C VAL A 141 -16.54 10.68 7.28
N PRO A 142 -16.55 11.03 8.56
CA PRO A 142 -15.66 10.40 9.54
C PRO A 142 -15.87 8.89 9.54
N ILE A 143 -14.82 8.12 9.79
CA ILE A 143 -14.90 6.65 9.77
C ILE A 143 -15.94 6.08 10.74
N ALA A 144 -16.21 6.78 11.82
CA ALA A 144 -17.21 6.38 12.82
C ALA A 144 -18.68 6.64 12.38
N ALA A 145 -18.90 7.26 11.21
CA ALA A 145 -20.22 7.68 10.74
C ALA A 145 -20.62 7.05 9.39
N VAL A 146 -20.02 5.94 9.00
CA VAL A 146 -20.33 5.23 7.75
C VAL A 146 -21.72 4.62 7.81
N PRO A 147 -22.66 5.00 6.90
CA PRO A 147 -24.00 4.44 6.89
C PRO A 147 -24.03 2.97 6.46
N PRO A 148 -24.98 2.14 6.94
CA PRO A 148 -25.02 0.70 6.69
C PRO A 148 -25.14 0.30 5.21
N ASN A 149 -25.73 1.18 4.38
CA ASN A 149 -25.98 0.95 2.95
C ASN A 149 -24.97 1.64 2.03
N GLN A 150 -23.90 2.21 2.56
CA GLN A 150 -22.84 2.87 1.81
C GLN A 150 -21.55 2.06 1.84
N MET A 151 -20.76 2.21 0.79
CA MET A 151 -19.45 1.57 0.64
C MET A 151 -18.34 2.61 0.81
N ILE A 152 -17.30 2.27 1.56
CA ILE A 152 -16.04 3.00 1.59
C ILE A 152 -15.28 2.70 0.31
N LEU A 153 -15.00 3.73 -0.50
CA LEU A 153 -14.38 3.57 -1.81
C LEU A 153 -13.08 4.35 -1.98
N ASP A 154 -12.82 5.37 -1.14
CA ASP A 154 -11.52 6.07 -1.08
C ASP A 154 -11.31 6.67 0.31
N VAL A 155 -10.12 7.16 0.56
CA VAL A 155 -9.78 7.93 1.78
C VAL A 155 -10.24 9.38 1.64
N GLY A 156 -10.70 9.96 2.75
CA GLY A 156 -11.18 11.33 2.79
C GLY A 156 -10.05 12.39 2.81
N PRO A 157 -10.43 13.68 2.73
CA PRO A 157 -9.46 14.78 2.67
C PRO A 157 -8.60 14.92 3.93
N GLU A 158 -9.13 14.64 5.12
CA GLU A 158 -8.36 14.69 6.37
C GLU A 158 -7.30 13.57 6.39
N THR A 159 -7.69 12.37 6.00
CA THR A 159 -6.74 11.24 5.85
C THR A 159 -5.65 11.58 4.83
N ARG A 160 -6.00 12.15 3.67
CA ARG A 160 -5.01 12.57 2.65
C ARG A 160 -4.03 13.59 3.20
N ALA A 161 -4.52 14.60 3.93
CA ALA A 161 -3.68 15.61 4.54
C ALA A 161 -2.73 15.01 5.59
N ALA A 162 -3.24 14.10 6.44
CA ALA A 162 -2.44 13.40 7.43
C ALA A 162 -1.37 12.51 6.80
N LEU A 163 -1.70 11.79 5.72
CA LEU A 163 -0.75 10.96 4.98
C LEU A 163 0.34 11.79 4.31
N ASN A 164 -0.01 12.93 3.70
CA ASN A 164 0.96 13.83 3.09
C ASN A 164 1.96 14.38 4.14
N LEU A 165 1.45 14.81 5.30
CA LEU A 165 2.30 15.25 6.42
C LEU A 165 3.17 14.09 6.96
N HIS A 166 2.64 12.86 6.96
CA HIS A 166 3.40 11.68 7.36
C HIS A 166 4.58 11.43 6.41
N LEU A 167 4.37 11.56 5.09
CA LEU A 167 5.43 11.43 4.08
C LEU A 167 6.49 12.52 4.18
N GLU A 168 6.15 13.75 4.57
CA GLU A 168 7.12 14.84 4.78
C GLU A 168 8.16 14.51 5.87
N ASN A 169 7.78 13.68 6.84
CA ASN A 169 8.62 13.25 7.94
C ASN A 169 9.25 11.85 7.71
N CYS A 170 9.16 11.33 6.50
CA CYS A 170 9.62 10.01 6.11
C CYS A 170 10.91 10.12 5.29
N GLY A 171 11.83 9.16 5.46
CA GLY A 171 13.07 9.06 4.68
C GLY A 171 12.95 8.10 3.51
N THR A 172 12.16 7.01 3.69
CA THR A 172 11.93 5.99 2.66
C THR A 172 10.46 5.56 2.65
N LEU A 173 9.87 5.54 1.46
CA LEU A 173 8.52 5.03 1.20
C LEU A 173 8.57 3.76 0.35
N LEU A 174 7.97 2.68 0.85
CA LEU A 174 7.69 1.46 0.11
C LEU A 174 6.19 1.41 -0.18
N TRP A 175 5.79 1.48 -1.45
CA TRP A 175 4.38 1.57 -1.82
C TRP A 175 3.93 0.39 -2.67
N ASN A 176 2.89 -0.33 -2.23
CA ASN A 176 2.28 -1.42 -2.98
C ASN A 176 0.75 -1.36 -2.92
N GLY A 177 0.13 -0.97 -4.02
CA GLY A 177 -1.32 -0.92 -4.20
C GLY A 177 -1.99 0.39 -3.80
N PRO A 178 -3.24 0.64 -4.26
CA PRO A 178 -3.95 1.90 -4.13
C PRO A 178 -4.60 2.09 -2.75
N LEU A 179 -4.95 3.37 -2.45
CA LEU A 179 -5.68 3.77 -1.24
C LEU A 179 -7.19 3.64 -1.38
N GLY A 180 -7.71 3.71 -2.60
CA GLY A 180 -9.13 3.62 -2.94
C GLY A 180 -9.36 2.80 -4.19
N ALA A 181 -10.59 2.81 -4.71
CA ALA A 181 -10.96 2.19 -5.98
C ALA A 181 -10.50 3.08 -7.16
N PHE A 182 -9.21 3.35 -7.23
CA PHE A 182 -8.54 4.38 -8.04
C PHE A 182 -8.78 4.26 -9.56
N GLU A 183 -9.24 3.11 -10.02
CA GLU A 183 -9.58 2.87 -11.44
C GLU A 183 -10.91 3.51 -11.84
N VAL A 184 -11.71 3.97 -10.86
CA VAL A 184 -13.04 4.54 -11.07
C VAL A 184 -13.11 5.94 -10.46
N THR A 185 -13.26 6.97 -11.30
CA THR A 185 -13.49 8.35 -10.82
C THR A 185 -14.86 8.47 -10.15
N PRO A 186 -14.95 9.10 -8.94
CA PRO A 186 -13.97 9.99 -8.29
C PRO A 186 -13.11 9.33 -7.17
N PHE A 187 -12.97 8.01 -7.12
CA PHE A 187 -12.32 7.29 -6.04
C PHE A 187 -10.78 7.15 -6.21
N ASP A 188 -10.20 7.90 -7.12
CA ASP A 188 -8.77 7.98 -7.41
C ASP A 188 -8.05 9.11 -6.63
N ALA A 189 -8.82 10.00 -6.01
CA ALA A 189 -8.31 11.23 -5.41
C ALA A 189 -7.32 10.98 -4.26
N GLY A 190 -7.55 9.96 -3.43
CA GLY A 190 -6.66 9.57 -2.34
C GLY A 190 -5.31 9.07 -2.85
N THR A 191 -5.34 8.13 -3.79
CA THR A 191 -4.13 7.56 -4.40
C THR A 191 -3.32 8.63 -5.13
N ASN A 192 -3.99 9.46 -5.96
CA ASN A 192 -3.32 10.50 -6.73
C ASN A 192 -2.69 11.58 -5.84
N ALA A 193 -3.36 12.04 -4.79
CA ALA A 193 -2.83 13.06 -3.89
C ALA A 193 -1.55 12.59 -3.18
N VAL A 194 -1.54 11.35 -2.69
CA VAL A 194 -0.36 10.77 -2.01
C VAL A 194 0.75 10.47 -3.01
N ALA A 195 0.43 10.01 -4.22
CA ALA A 195 1.40 9.78 -5.29
C ALA A 195 2.09 11.08 -5.73
N GLN A 196 1.31 12.15 -5.91
CA GLN A 196 1.86 13.46 -6.24
C GLN A 196 2.81 13.96 -5.16
N ARG A 197 2.41 13.85 -3.87
CA ARG A 197 3.26 14.27 -2.76
C ARG A 197 4.54 13.45 -2.68
N ALA A 198 4.46 12.15 -2.83
CA ALA A 198 5.64 11.28 -2.87
C ALA A 198 6.59 11.65 -4.01
N ALA A 199 6.07 11.94 -5.19
CA ALA A 199 6.86 12.37 -6.35
C ALA A 199 7.55 13.72 -6.10
N GLU A 200 6.86 14.71 -5.53
CA GLU A 200 7.43 16.02 -5.16
C GLU A 200 8.59 15.86 -4.17
N LEU A 201 8.40 15.09 -3.10
CA LEU A 201 9.42 14.84 -2.08
C LEU A 201 10.62 14.08 -2.63
N THR A 202 10.38 13.14 -3.55
CA THR A 202 11.43 12.38 -4.23
C THR A 202 12.23 13.26 -5.18
N ALA A 203 11.56 14.14 -5.94
CA ALA A 203 12.21 15.07 -6.87
C ALA A 203 13.19 16.04 -6.19
N VAL A 204 12.89 16.46 -4.95
CA VAL A 204 13.79 17.32 -4.15
C VAL A 204 14.78 16.51 -3.29
N GLY A 205 14.80 15.18 -3.38
CA GLY A 205 15.74 14.31 -2.66
C GLY A 205 15.48 14.14 -1.16
N SER A 206 14.33 14.60 -0.66
CA SER A 206 13.96 14.42 0.76
C SER A 206 13.43 13.02 1.05
N LEU A 207 12.82 12.36 0.06
CA LEU A 207 12.24 11.01 0.15
C LEU A 207 12.91 10.07 -0.87
N VAL A 208 13.20 8.84 -0.45
CA VAL A 208 13.45 7.72 -1.37
C VAL A 208 12.15 6.94 -1.50
N SER A 209 11.60 6.84 -2.71
CA SER A 209 10.35 6.11 -2.93
C SER A 209 10.52 4.94 -3.88
N VAL A 210 9.94 3.80 -3.52
CA VAL A 210 9.81 2.60 -4.36
C VAL A 210 8.35 2.23 -4.41
N ALA A 211 7.79 2.20 -5.61
CA ALA A 211 6.39 1.84 -5.84
C ALA A 211 6.30 0.63 -6.77
N GLY A 212 5.36 -0.26 -6.48
CA GLY A 212 5.07 -1.44 -7.27
C GLY A 212 3.61 -1.86 -7.16
N GLY A 213 3.13 -2.65 -8.12
CA GLY A 213 1.77 -3.18 -8.15
C GLY A 213 1.27 -3.41 -9.54
#